data_bac72a7900e770e6fc0903dc175320c2
#
_entry.id   bac72a7900e770e6fc0903dc175320c2
#
_cell.length_a   1.000
_cell.length_b   1.000
_cell.length_c   1.000
_cell.angle_alpha   90.00
_cell.angle_beta   90.00
_cell.angle_gamma   90.00
#
_symmetry.space_group_name_H-M   'P 1'
#
loop_
_entity.id
_entity.type
_entity.pdbx_description
1 polymer ?
#
loop_
_entity_poly.entity_id
_entity_poly.type
_entity_poly.pdbx_seq_one_letter_code
_entity_poly.pdbx_strand_id
1 'polypeptide(L)'
;ATYTGVFDDIRDLFAQTNEAKIRGYKKGRFSFNVKGGRCEACSGDGIIKIEMHFLPDVYVACEVCHGTRYNSETLEVHYKEKNISQVLDMTVNDAVEFFQHIPKIQRKLQTIKDVGLGYVTLGQPATTLSGGEAQRMKLASELHKRSTGKSFYILDEPTTGLHTEDIARLLKVLARFVDDGNTVLVIEHNLDVIKTADHIIDLGPEGGVGGGTI
;
A
#
# COMPACT_ATOMS: atom_id res chain seq x y z
N ALA A 1 -1.02 -3.39 1.97
CA ALA A 1 -0.15 -4.55 1.64
C ALA A 1 -0.79 -5.52 0.64
N THR A 2 -2.11 -5.71 0.63
CA THR A 2 -2.78 -6.65 -0.29
C THR A 2 -2.63 -6.24 -1.75
N TYR A 3 -2.79 -4.96 -2.06
CA TYR A 3 -2.74 -4.42 -3.42
C TYR A 3 -1.36 -4.65 -4.11
N THR A 4 -0.28 -4.53 -3.36
CA THR A 4 1.09 -4.72 -3.88
C THR A 4 1.56 -6.18 -3.87
N GLY A 5 0.72 -7.11 -3.42
CA GLY A 5 1.08 -8.52 -3.27
C GLY A 5 2.11 -8.81 -2.17
N VAL A 6 2.47 -7.82 -1.34
CA VAL A 6 3.37 -8.03 -0.20
C VAL A 6 2.74 -8.96 0.82
N PHE A 7 1.45 -8.80 1.07
CA PHE A 7 0.75 -9.61 2.06
C PHE A 7 0.68 -11.10 1.67
N ASP A 8 0.70 -11.40 0.38
CA ASP A 8 0.77 -12.78 -0.10
C ASP A 8 2.08 -13.46 0.32
N ASP A 9 3.20 -12.73 0.20
CA ASP A 9 4.51 -13.24 0.59
C ASP A 9 4.64 -13.35 2.12
N ILE A 10 4.05 -12.42 2.87
CA ILE A 10 3.99 -12.49 4.33
C ILE A 10 3.19 -13.72 4.79
N ARG A 11 2.04 -13.99 4.18
CA ARG A 11 1.24 -15.18 4.49
C ARG A 11 1.98 -16.49 4.17
N ASP A 12 2.73 -16.52 3.07
CA ASP A 12 3.57 -17.65 2.73
C ASP A 12 4.68 -17.87 3.77
N LEU A 13 5.29 -16.79 4.25
CA LEU A 13 6.31 -16.85 5.31
C LEU A 13 5.73 -17.40 6.62
N PHE A 14 4.56 -16.92 7.05
CA PHE A 14 3.90 -17.45 8.25
C PHE A 14 3.56 -18.93 8.13
N ALA A 15 3.09 -19.38 6.96
CA ALA A 15 2.81 -20.80 6.70
C ALA A 15 4.07 -21.69 6.75
N GLN A 16 5.26 -21.10 6.61
CA GLN A 16 6.54 -21.83 6.70
C GLN A 16 7.12 -21.89 8.10
N THR A 17 6.54 -21.20 9.08
CA THR A 17 6.98 -21.28 10.47
C THR A 17 6.78 -22.71 11.04
N ASN A 18 7.58 -23.09 12.02
CA ASN A 18 7.47 -24.40 12.65
C ASN A 18 6.10 -24.60 13.31
N GLU A 19 5.58 -23.58 13.99
CA GLU A 19 4.27 -23.60 14.63
C GLU A 19 3.14 -23.85 13.62
N ALA A 20 3.17 -23.15 12.48
CA ALA A 20 2.19 -23.34 11.42
C ALA A 20 2.25 -24.73 10.80
N LYS A 21 3.46 -25.27 10.58
CA LYS A 21 3.66 -26.62 10.03
C LYS A 21 3.15 -27.70 10.96
N ILE A 22 3.44 -27.60 12.26
CA ILE A 22 2.97 -28.57 13.28
C ILE A 22 1.44 -28.60 13.31
N ARG A 23 0.79 -27.45 13.14
CA ARG A 23 -0.68 -27.32 13.13
C ARG A 23 -1.32 -27.60 11.77
N GLY A 24 -0.52 -27.86 10.72
CA GLY A 24 -1.01 -28.05 9.34
C GLY A 24 -1.58 -26.78 8.71
N TYR A 25 -1.19 -25.61 9.19
CA TYR A 25 -1.72 -24.32 8.69
C TYR A 25 -1.06 -23.95 7.37
N LYS A 26 -1.89 -23.71 6.37
CA LYS A 26 -1.48 -23.27 5.05
C LYS A 26 -1.64 -21.75 4.93
N LYS A 27 -1.12 -21.14 3.85
CA LYS A 27 -1.21 -19.72 3.52
C LYS A 27 -2.62 -19.13 3.70
N GLY A 28 -3.68 -19.87 3.36
CA GLY A 28 -5.06 -19.43 3.51
C GLY A 28 -5.45 -19.10 4.95
N ARG A 29 -4.84 -19.79 5.95
CA ARG A 29 -5.07 -19.54 7.38
C ARG A 29 -4.74 -18.12 7.80
N PHE A 30 -3.73 -17.53 7.20
CA PHE A 30 -3.24 -16.20 7.50
C PHE A 30 -3.89 -15.09 6.64
N SER A 31 -5.00 -15.41 5.95
CA SER A 31 -5.81 -14.45 5.21
C SER A 31 -7.00 -13.98 6.04
N PHE A 32 -7.17 -12.67 6.18
CA PHE A 32 -8.38 -12.11 6.81
C PHE A 32 -9.60 -12.12 5.88
N ASN A 33 -9.43 -12.47 4.59
CA ASN A 33 -10.53 -12.56 3.63
C ASN A 33 -11.10 -13.99 3.47
N VAL A 34 -10.39 -15.01 3.99
CA VAL A 34 -10.74 -16.42 3.79
C VAL A 34 -11.15 -17.05 5.13
N LYS A 35 -12.20 -17.86 5.10
CA LYS A 35 -12.64 -18.63 6.28
C LYS A 35 -11.53 -19.54 6.80
N GLY A 36 -11.57 -19.79 8.11
CA GLY A 36 -10.67 -20.70 8.81
C GLY A 36 -9.67 -20.02 9.73
N GLY A 37 -9.07 -18.88 9.33
CA GLY A 37 -8.14 -18.14 10.19
C GLY A 37 -8.63 -16.77 10.62
N ARG A 38 -9.58 -16.20 9.88
CA ARG A 38 -10.18 -14.91 10.21
C ARG A 38 -11.16 -14.99 11.37
N CYS A 39 -11.42 -13.84 11.97
CA CYS A 39 -12.56 -13.70 12.89
C CYS A 39 -13.86 -13.79 12.10
N GLU A 40 -14.71 -14.76 12.42
CA GLU A 40 -15.98 -14.93 11.70
C GLU A 40 -17.04 -13.93 12.15
N ALA A 41 -16.94 -13.34 13.36
CA ALA A 41 -17.87 -12.32 13.83
C ALA A 41 -17.85 -11.03 13.00
N CYS A 42 -16.65 -10.59 12.59
CA CYS A 42 -16.47 -9.42 11.72
C CYS A 42 -16.03 -9.80 10.29
N SER A 43 -16.03 -11.07 9.94
CA SER A 43 -15.58 -11.58 8.63
C SER A 43 -14.16 -11.16 8.25
N GLY A 44 -13.31 -10.82 9.23
CA GLY A 44 -11.93 -10.39 9.03
C GLY A 44 -11.73 -8.89 8.91
N ASP A 45 -12.78 -8.07 9.03
CA ASP A 45 -12.66 -6.61 8.93
C ASP A 45 -12.07 -5.97 10.19
N GLY A 46 -12.16 -6.65 11.34
CA GLY A 46 -11.72 -6.13 12.64
C GLY A 46 -12.68 -5.10 13.25
N ILE A 47 -13.62 -4.61 12.46
CA ILE A 47 -14.64 -3.62 12.84
C ILE A 47 -16.02 -4.13 12.45
N ILE A 48 -17.04 -3.61 13.12
CA ILE A 48 -18.45 -3.84 12.83
C ILE A 48 -19.07 -2.51 12.44
N LYS A 49 -19.73 -2.49 11.29
CA LYS A 49 -20.48 -1.34 10.82
C LYS A 49 -21.88 -1.37 11.47
N ILE A 50 -22.25 -0.31 12.16
CA ILE A 50 -23.60 -0.11 12.69
C ILE A 50 -24.28 0.90 11.78
N GLU A 51 -25.26 0.42 11.00
CA GLU A 51 -26.05 1.28 10.12
C GLU A 51 -27.08 2.07 10.91
N MET A 52 -27.08 3.38 10.71
CA MET A 52 -28.03 4.30 11.33
C MET A 52 -28.91 4.95 10.26
N HIS A 53 -30.24 4.79 10.35
CA HIS A 53 -31.17 5.24 9.30
C HIS A 53 -31.15 6.75 8.99
N PHE A 54 -30.74 7.60 9.96
CA PHE A 54 -30.78 9.07 9.82
C PHE A 54 -29.44 9.75 10.19
N LEU A 55 -28.42 8.98 10.55
CA LEU A 55 -27.10 9.47 10.95
C LEU A 55 -26.03 8.73 10.15
N PRO A 56 -24.82 9.29 10.05
CA PRO A 56 -23.70 8.56 9.45
C PRO A 56 -23.45 7.22 10.14
N ASP A 57 -23.09 6.20 9.38
CA ASP A 57 -22.75 4.88 9.89
C ASP A 57 -21.63 4.96 10.92
N VAL A 58 -21.74 4.21 12.01
CA VAL A 58 -20.74 4.13 13.06
C VAL A 58 -19.95 2.83 12.91
N TYR A 59 -18.62 2.94 13.00
CA TYR A 59 -17.71 1.80 12.96
C TYR A 59 -17.13 1.58 14.35
N VAL A 60 -17.35 0.39 14.91
CA VAL A 60 -16.83 -0.01 16.22
C VAL A 60 -15.89 -1.20 16.09
N ALA A 61 -14.91 -1.32 16.99
CA ALA A 61 -14.05 -2.49 17.02
C ALA A 61 -14.88 -3.76 17.28
N CYS A 62 -14.55 -4.84 16.61
CA CYS A 62 -15.21 -6.12 16.81
C CYS A 62 -14.97 -6.62 18.25
N GLU A 63 -16.01 -6.89 19.00
CA GLU A 63 -15.94 -7.33 20.40
C GLU A 63 -15.27 -8.70 20.56
N VAL A 64 -15.31 -9.54 19.51
CA VAL A 64 -14.73 -10.89 19.55
C VAL A 64 -13.22 -10.87 19.30
N CYS A 65 -12.76 -10.14 18.30
CA CYS A 65 -11.33 -10.11 17.94
C CYS A 65 -10.63 -8.82 18.37
N HIS A 66 -11.34 -7.85 18.94
CA HIS A 66 -10.78 -6.57 19.39
C HIS A 66 -9.92 -5.87 18.32
N GLY A 67 -10.36 -5.93 17.06
CA GLY A 67 -9.66 -5.30 15.92
C GLY A 67 -8.57 -6.16 15.26
N THR A 68 -8.18 -7.30 15.83
CA THR A 68 -7.06 -8.12 15.31
C THR A 68 -7.37 -8.84 13.99
N ARG A 69 -8.64 -8.95 13.59
CA ARG A 69 -9.14 -9.58 12.35
C ARG A 69 -9.05 -11.11 12.29
N TYR A 70 -8.34 -11.75 13.21
CA TYR A 70 -8.10 -13.19 13.21
C TYR A 70 -8.71 -13.85 14.45
N ASN A 71 -8.87 -15.17 14.38
CA ASN A 71 -9.20 -15.97 15.56
C ASN A 71 -7.95 -16.21 16.42
N SER A 72 -8.17 -16.57 17.68
CA SER A 72 -7.10 -16.78 18.68
C SER A 72 -6.06 -17.80 18.23
N GLU A 73 -6.47 -18.92 17.65
CA GLU A 73 -5.58 -19.98 17.20
C GLU A 73 -4.61 -19.51 16.09
N THR A 74 -5.03 -18.63 15.18
CA THR A 74 -4.16 -18.06 14.15
C THR A 74 -3.15 -17.09 14.75
N LEU A 75 -3.55 -16.35 15.80
CA LEU A 75 -2.70 -15.40 16.50
C LEU A 75 -1.62 -16.06 17.36
N GLU A 76 -1.74 -17.35 17.68
CA GLU A 76 -0.71 -18.11 18.38
C GLU A 76 0.52 -18.41 17.51
N VAL A 77 0.43 -18.27 16.18
CA VAL A 77 1.56 -18.46 15.28
C VAL A 77 2.38 -17.18 15.19
N HIS A 78 3.69 -17.28 15.46
CA HIS A 78 4.60 -16.15 15.50
C HIS A 78 5.74 -16.29 14.47
N TYR A 79 6.16 -15.13 13.96
CA TYR A 79 7.40 -14.95 13.24
C TYR A 79 8.19 -13.83 13.92
N LYS A 80 9.42 -14.10 14.39
CA LYS A 80 10.20 -13.15 15.20
C LYS A 80 9.36 -12.50 16.32
N GLU A 81 8.68 -13.34 17.10
CA GLU A 81 7.84 -12.95 18.25
C GLU A 81 6.60 -12.10 17.93
N LYS A 82 6.29 -11.89 16.65
CA LYS A 82 5.10 -11.15 16.23
C LYS A 82 4.11 -12.06 15.50
N ASN A 83 2.84 -11.98 15.87
CA ASN A 83 1.77 -12.63 15.15
C ASN A 83 1.36 -11.83 13.90
N ILE A 84 0.49 -12.42 13.08
CA ILE A 84 0.10 -11.82 11.80
C ILE A 84 -0.64 -10.47 11.96
N SER A 85 -1.42 -10.28 13.04
CA SER A 85 -2.11 -9.02 13.32
C SER A 85 -1.10 -7.92 13.66
N GLN A 86 -0.15 -8.21 14.56
CA GLN A 86 0.91 -7.28 14.93
C GLN A 86 1.78 -6.87 13.73
N VAL A 87 1.96 -7.78 12.77
CA VAL A 87 2.64 -7.45 11.51
C VAL A 87 1.79 -6.51 10.66
N LEU A 88 0.47 -6.68 10.61
CA LEU A 88 -0.41 -5.75 9.89
C LEU A 88 -0.44 -4.35 10.51
N ASP A 89 -0.21 -4.24 11.81
CA ASP A 89 -0.17 -2.95 12.53
C ASP A 89 1.14 -2.19 12.33
N MET A 90 2.18 -2.83 11.78
CA MET A 90 3.44 -2.17 11.48
C MET A 90 3.28 -1.13 10.38
N THR A 91 4.01 -0.03 10.49
CA THR A 91 4.24 0.88 9.37
C THR A 91 5.10 0.19 8.31
N VAL A 92 5.06 0.69 7.07
CA VAL A 92 5.97 0.20 6.02
C VAL A 92 7.44 0.40 6.43
N ASN A 93 7.77 1.52 7.11
CA ASN A 93 9.12 1.76 7.61
C ASN A 93 9.59 0.66 8.55
N ASP A 94 8.79 0.34 9.58
CA ASP A 94 9.10 -0.72 10.55
C ASP A 94 9.19 -2.10 9.88
N ALA A 95 8.29 -2.35 8.94
CA ALA A 95 8.23 -3.62 8.22
C ALA A 95 9.45 -3.83 7.30
N VAL A 96 10.01 -2.78 6.68
CA VAL A 96 11.27 -2.86 5.90
C VAL A 96 12.40 -3.39 6.78
N GLU A 97 12.53 -2.90 8.01
CA GLU A 97 13.55 -3.34 8.97
C GLU A 97 13.26 -4.75 9.49
N PHE A 98 12.01 -5.01 9.85
CA PHE A 98 11.60 -6.31 10.37
C PHE A 98 11.85 -7.45 9.37
N PHE A 99 11.58 -7.23 8.08
CA PHE A 99 11.75 -8.21 7.01
C PHE A 99 13.09 -8.06 6.24
N GLN A 100 14.10 -7.38 6.79
CA GLN A 100 15.39 -7.12 6.12
C GLN A 100 16.09 -8.39 5.59
N HIS A 101 15.87 -9.54 6.24
CA HIS A 101 16.45 -10.83 5.84
C HIS A 101 15.57 -11.64 4.89
N ILE A 102 14.44 -11.11 4.44
CA ILE A 102 13.53 -11.75 3.48
C ILE A 102 13.46 -10.89 2.20
N PRO A 103 14.39 -11.09 1.24
CA PRO A 103 14.56 -10.19 0.11
C PRO A 103 13.30 -9.97 -0.73
N LYS A 104 12.45 -11.00 -0.84
CA LYS A 104 11.20 -10.94 -1.60
C LYS A 104 10.19 -9.94 -0.99
N ILE A 105 10.07 -9.93 0.33
CA ILE A 105 9.19 -9.03 1.08
C ILE A 105 9.82 -7.65 1.15
N GLN A 106 11.09 -7.60 1.53
CA GLN A 106 11.84 -6.36 1.75
C GLN A 106 11.86 -5.47 0.49
N ARG A 107 12.11 -6.03 -0.70
CA ARG A 107 12.08 -5.26 -1.96
C ARG A 107 10.74 -4.58 -2.22
N LYS A 108 9.64 -5.30 -2.00
CA LYS A 108 8.30 -4.75 -2.20
C LYS A 108 7.98 -3.64 -1.20
N LEU A 109 8.36 -3.84 0.07
CA LEU A 109 8.19 -2.83 1.11
C LEU A 109 9.05 -1.59 0.84
N GLN A 110 10.31 -1.79 0.41
CA GLN A 110 11.21 -0.70 0.05
C GLN A 110 10.62 0.16 -1.07
N THR A 111 10.03 -0.46 -2.10
CA THR A 111 9.39 0.28 -3.18
C THR A 111 8.20 1.12 -2.69
N ILE A 112 7.40 0.61 -1.74
CA ILE A 112 6.31 1.38 -1.12
C ILE A 112 6.88 2.57 -0.33
N LYS A 113 7.99 2.36 0.39
CA LYS A 113 8.71 3.41 1.10
C LYS A 113 9.26 4.47 0.13
N ASP A 114 9.85 4.04 -0.99
CA ASP A 114 10.46 4.92 -2.00
C ASP A 114 9.46 5.86 -2.69
N VAL A 115 8.18 5.47 -2.75
CA VAL A 115 7.09 6.35 -3.24
C VAL A 115 6.51 7.25 -2.13
N GLY A 116 7.17 7.38 -0.97
CA GLY A 116 6.74 8.25 0.12
C GLY A 116 5.60 7.69 0.99
N LEU A 117 5.38 6.36 0.99
CA LEU A 117 4.33 5.71 1.78
C LEU A 117 4.88 4.93 2.98
N GLY A 118 6.03 5.34 3.51
CA GLY A 118 6.69 4.68 4.63
C GLY A 118 5.88 4.69 5.95
N TYR A 119 5.05 5.69 6.13
CA TYR A 119 4.20 5.87 7.33
C TYR A 119 2.91 5.05 7.31
N VAL A 120 2.48 4.54 6.15
CA VAL A 120 1.25 3.77 6.00
C VAL A 120 1.39 2.42 6.69
N THR A 121 0.37 1.97 7.42
CA THR A 121 0.39 0.64 8.03
C THR A 121 0.06 -0.47 7.03
N LEU A 122 0.64 -1.66 7.21
CA LEU A 122 0.42 -2.78 6.29
C LEU A 122 -1.04 -3.21 6.22
N GLY A 123 -1.76 -3.12 7.32
CA GLY A 123 -3.18 -3.47 7.45
C GLY A 123 -4.15 -2.34 7.10
N GLN A 124 -3.68 -1.15 6.74
CA GLN A 124 -4.54 -0.01 6.45
C GLN A 124 -5.53 -0.34 5.31
N PRO A 125 -6.84 -0.11 5.50
CA PRO A 125 -7.84 -0.28 4.46
C PRO A 125 -7.59 0.68 3.28
N ALA A 126 -7.78 0.21 2.05
CA ALA A 126 -7.58 1.03 0.86
C ALA A 126 -8.52 2.25 0.80
N THR A 127 -9.69 2.15 1.41
CA THR A 127 -10.70 3.23 1.48
C THR A 127 -10.29 4.40 2.37
N THR A 128 -9.26 4.24 3.21
CA THR A 128 -8.72 5.29 4.08
C THR A 128 -7.54 6.04 3.46
N LEU A 129 -7.08 5.60 2.28
CA LEU A 129 -6.02 6.27 1.55
C LEU A 129 -6.56 7.49 0.82
N SER A 130 -5.82 8.59 0.85
CA SER A 130 -6.08 9.75 -0.01
C SER A 130 -5.87 9.40 -1.49
N GLY A 131 -6.37 10.22 -2.41
CA GLY A 131 -6.18 10.03 -3.85
C GLY A 131 -4.71 9.90 -4.24
N GLY A 132 -3.86 10.79 -3.75
CA GLY A 132 -2.41 10.74 -3.99
C GLY A 132 -1.73 9.50 -3.41
N GLU A 133 -2.11 9.06 -2.19
CA GLU A 133 -1.60 7.82 -1.60
C GLU A 133 -2.00 6.58 -2.42
N ALA A 134 -3.25 6.55 -2.88
CA ALA A 134 -3.75 5.46 -3.72
C ALA A 134 -3.00 5.40 -5.07
N GLN A 135 -2.73 6.54 -5.69
CA GLN A 135 -1.92 6.63 -6.92
C GLN A 135 -0.49 6.12 -6.68
N ARG A 136 0.17 6.61 -5.63
CA ARG A 136 1.53 6.16 -5.28
C ARG A 136 1.58 4.67 -4.93
N MET A 137 0.56 4.14 -4.26
CA MET A 137 0.44 2.70 -4.00
C MET A 137 0.32 1.90 -5.30
N LYS A 138 -0.44 2.40 -6.29
CA LYS A 138 -0.55 1.81 -7.62
C LYS A 138 0.80 1.86 -8.34
N LEU A 139 1.50 2.99 -8.29
CA LEU A 139 2.83 3.16 -8.86
C LEU A 139 3.82 2.15 -8.26
N ALA A 140 3.84 1.99 -6.92
CA ALA A 140 4.67 1.01 -6.25
C ALA A 140 4.38 -0.42 -6.73
N SER A 141 3.11 -0.76 -7.02
CA SER A 141 2.76 -2.09 -7.53
C SER A 141 3.23 -2.32 -8.96
N GLU A 142 3.26 -1.28 -9.80
CA GLU A 142 3.75 -1.38 -11.18
C GLU A 142 5.28 -1.58 -11.24
N LEU A 143 6.03 -0.97 -10.31
CA LEU A 143 7.50 -1.13 -10.23
C LEU A 143 7.97 -2.58 -10.02
N HIS A 144 7.10 -3.46 -9.51
CA HIS A 144 7.42 -4.89 -9.37
C HIS A 144 7.16 -5.71 -10.62
N LYS A 145 6.40 -5.15 -11.58
CA LYS A 145 6.14 -5.80 -12.84
C LYS A 145 7.35 -5.65 -13.76
N ARG A 146 7.58 -6.62 -14.59
CA ARG A 146 8.62 -6.52 -15.63
C ARG A 146 8.19 -5.41 -16.60
N SER A 147 8.97 -4.35 -16.70
CA SER A 147 8.73 -3.28 -17.66
C SER A 147 8.77 -3.84 -19.09
N THR A 148 7.78 -3.47 -19.90
CA THR A 148 7.78 -3.76 -21.35
C THR A 148 8.35 -2.61 -22.16
N GLY A 149 8.66 -1.47 -21.51
CA GLY A 149 9.12 -0.24 -22.16
C GLY A 149 8.09 0.41 -23.10
N LYS A 150 6.79 0.11 -22.91
CA LYS A 150 5.70 0.61 -23.79
C LYS A 150 4.48 1.06 -22.98
N SER A 151 4.65 1.34 -21.68
CA SER A 151 3.56 1.79 -20.84
C SER A 151 3.50 3.32 -20.81
N PHE A 152 2.28 3.86 -20.75
CA PHE A 152 2.01 5.27 -20.58
C PHE A 152 1.35 5.46 -19.21
N TYR A 153 2.00 6.23 -18.33
CA TYR A 153 1.53 6.50 -16.98
C TYR A 153 1.05 7.94 -16.89
N ILE A 154 -0.16 8.13 -16.38
CA ILE A 154 -0.73 9.46 -16.10
C ILE A 154 -0.87 9.58 -14.58
N LEU A 155 -0.25 10.60 -14.02
CA LEU A 155 -0.26 10.90 -12.59
C LEU A 155 -0.85 12.30 -12.40
N ASP A 156 -1.85 12.38 -11.53
CA ASP A 156 -2.53 13.62 -11.19
C ASP A 156 -2.16 14.04 -9.77
N GLU A 157 -1.45 15.15 -9.65
CA GLU A 157 -0.92 15.71 -8.40
C GLU A 157 -0.26 14.67 -7.47
N PRO A 158 0.69 13.86 -7.96
CA PRO A 158 1.25 12.76 -7.15
C PRO A 158 2.06 13.23 -5.94
N THR A 159 2.43 14.53 -5.88
CA THR A 159 3.18 15.11 -4.75
C THR A 159 2.30 15.62 -3.62
N THR A 160 0.97 15.58 -3.77
CA THR A 160 0.05 16.07 -2.75
C THR A 160 0.28 15.36 -1.39
N GLY A 161 0.53 16.16 -0.34
CA GLY A 161 0.79 15.66 1.02
C GLY A 161 2.18 15.08 1.24
N LEU A 162 3.12 15.27 0.31
CA LEU A 162 4.52 14.86 0.48
C LEU A 162 5.41 15.98 1.02
N HIS A 163 6.37 15.61 1.85
CA HIS A 163 7.51 16.47 2.20
C HIS A 163 8.53 16.49 1.04
N THR A 164 9.35 17.54 1.00
CA THR A 164 10.35 17.75 -0.06
C THR A 164 11.27 16.54 -0.28
N GLU A 165 11.66 15.84 0.79
CA GLU A 165 12.50 14.65 0.70
C GLU A 165 11.79 13.49 0.01
N ASP A 166 10.49 13.31 0.29
CA ASP A 166 9.67 12.27 -0.34
C ASP A 166 9.39 12.58 -1.80
N ILE A 167 9.25 13.87 -2.16
CA ILE A 167 9.18 14.33 -3.56
C ILE A 167 10.45 13.93 -4.31
N ALA A 168 11.63 14.18 -3.73
CA ALA A 168 12.89 13.80 -4.35
C ALA A 168 13.01 12.28 -4.56
N ARG A 169 12.49 11.47 -3.63
CA ARG A 169 12.42 10.01 -3.79
C ARG A 169 11.45 9.61 -4.91
N LEU A 170 10.26 10.21 -4.94
CA LEU A 170 9.27 9.97 -5.99
C LEU A 170 9.83 10.29 -7.37
N LEU A 171 10.51 11.43 -7.53
CA LEU A 171 11.14 11.82 -8.79
C LEU A 171 12.18 10.80 -9.28
N LYS A 172 13.00 10.24 -8.38
CA LYS A 172 13.92 9.14 -8.73
C LYS A 172 13.19 7.89 -9.22
N VAL A 173 12.03 7.61 -8.64
CA VAL A 173 11.19 6.48 -9.07
C VAL A 173 10.61 6.75 -10.46
N LEU A 174 10.10 7.95 -10.72
CA LEU A 174 9.56 8.33 -12.03
C LEU A 174 10.64 8.33 -13.12
N ALA A 175 11.84 8.84 -12.82
CA ALA A 175 12.98 8.78 -13.73
C ALA A 175 13.30 7.33 -14.13
N ARG A 176 13.30 6.38 -13.21
CA ARG A 176 13.50 4.95 -13.54
C ARG A 176 12.45 4.41 -14.50
N PHE A 177 11.18 4.83 -14.38
CA PHE A 177 10.15 4.42 -15.35
C PHE A 177 10.46 4.93 -16.77
N VAL A 178 10.94 6.17 -16.87
CA VAL A 178 11.33 6.76 -18.16
C VAL A 178 12.56 6.06 -18.71
N ASP A 179 13.58 5.80 -17.89
CA ASP A 179 14.79 5.07 -18.26
C ASP A 179 14.48 3.63 -18.76
N ASP A 180 13.45 3.01 -18.19
CA ASP A 180 12.93 1.70 -18.63
C ASP A 180 12.14 1.78 -19.96
N GLY A 181 12.09 2.95 -20.62
CA GLY A 181 11.46 3.17 -21.92
C GLY A 181 9.96 3.47 -21.88
N ASN A 182 9.40 3.77 -20.71
CA ASN A 182 8.00 4.15 -20.58
C ASN A 182 7.83 5.68 -20.73
N THR A 183 6.59 6.11 -20.93
CA THR A 183 6.21 7.53 -20.94
C THR A 183 5.46 7.85 -19.64
N VAL A 184 5.85 8.95 -18.99
CA VAL A 184 5.21 9.42 -17.77
C VAL A 184 4.69 10.84 -18.00
N LEU A 185 3.38 11.03 -17.91
CA LEU A 185 2.71 12.33 -17.92
C LEU A 185 2.31 12.67 -16.48
N VAL A 186 2.75 13.83 -16.01
CA VAL A 186 2.45 14.29 -14.64
C VAL A 186 1.70 15.62 -14.75
N ILE A 187 0.53 15.70 -14.12
CA ILE A 187 -0.21 16.94 -13.93
C ILE A 187 0.23 17.47 -12.57
N GLU A 188 0.91 18.63 -12.56
CA GLU A 188 1.52 19.14 -11.32
C GLU A 188 1.69 20.67 -11.36
N HIS A 189 1.73 21.24 -10.16
CA HIS A 189 2.08 22.64 -9.93
C HIS A 189 3.32 22.77 -9.02
N ASN A 190 3.88 21.67 -8.56
CA ASN A 190 5.11 21.65 -7.76
C ASN A 190 6.33 21.96 -8.64
N LEU A 191 7.06 23.03 -8.30
CA LEU A 191 8.21 23.50 -9.08
C LEU A 191 9.36 22.49 -9.13
N ASP A 192 9.54 21.65 -8.11
CA ASP A 192 10.61 20.65 -8.11
C ASP A 192 10.33 19.55 -9.14
N VAL A 193 9.05 19.18 -9.31
CA VAL A 193 8.64 18.25 -10.37
C VAL A 193 8.79 18.89 -11.74
N ILE A 194 8.28 20.12 -11.92
CA ILE A 194 8.31 20.85 -13.20
C ILE A 194 9.75 21.00 -13.69
N LYS A 195 10.70 21.35 -12.81
CA LYS A 195 12.13 21.52 -13.17
C LYS A 195 12.82 20.23 -13.62
N THR A 196 12.27 19.06 -13.27
CA THR A 196 12.85 17.76 -13.65
C THR A 196 12.23 17.17 -14.91
N ALA A 197 11.19 17.80 -15.46
CA ALA A 197 10.51 17.32 -16.66
C ALA A 197 11.37 17.52 -17.93
N ASP A 198 11.36 16.53 -18.81
CA ASP A 198 11.99 16.63 -20.15
C ASP A 198 11.17 17.55 -21.08
N HIS A 199 9.84 17.54 -20.92
CA HIS A 199 8.90 18.39 -21.65
C HIS A 199 7.87 19.00 -20.72
N ILE A 200 7.56 20.28 -20.91
CA ILE A 200 6.55 21.01 -20.17
C ILE A 200 5.45 21.44 -21.15
N ILE A 201 4.20 21.17 -20.79
CA ILE A 201 3.01 21.67 -21.47
C ILE A 201 2.32 22.62 -20.49
N ASP A 202 2.34 23.90 -20.79
CA ASP A 202 1.67 24.93 -19.98
C ASP A 202 0.32 25.27 -20.62
N LEU A 203 -0.74 25.18 -19.84
CA LEU A 203 -2.12 25.46 -20.23
C LEU A 203 -2.51 26.82 -19.65
N GLY A 204 -2.23 27.88 -20.35
CA GLY A 204 -2.47 29.20 -19.79
C GLY A 204 -3.14 30.16 -20.76
N PRO A 205 -3.20 31.48 -20.45
CA PRO A 205 -3.03 32.07 -19.10
C PRO A 205 -4.30 32.05 -18.25
N GLU A 206 -5.46 31.69 -18.80
CA GLU A 206 -6.74 31.67 -18.08
C GLU A 206 -7.41 30.31 -18.13
N GLY A 207 -8.41 30.06 -17.26
CA GLY A 207 -9.24 28.86 -17.25
C GLY A 207 -10.60 29.07 -17.96
N GLY A 208 -11.31 27.99 -18.25
CA GLY A 208 -12.65 28.01 -18.84
C GLY A 208 -12.65 28.47 -20.31
N VAL A 209 -13.60 29.30 -20.69
CA VAL A 209 -13.80 29.75 -22.10
C VAL A 209 -12.63 30.57 -22.64
N GLY A 210 -11.87 31.23 -21.76
CA GLY A 210 -10.71 32.08 -22.15
C GLY A 210 -9.35 31.37 -21.98
N GLY A 211 -9.33 30.14 -21.54
CA GLY A 211 -8.11 29.39 -21.23
C GLY A 211 -7.86 28.18 -22.11
N GLY A 212 -6.78 27.47 -21.83
CA GLY A 212 -6.46 26.21 -22.51
C GLY A 212 -5.74 26.36 -23.85
N THR A 213 -5.09 27.48 -24.08
CA THR A 213 -4.10 27.62 -25.16
C THR A 213 -2.77 27.04 -24.72
N ILE A 214 -2.12 26.27 -25.59
CA ILE A 214 -0.78 25.68 -25.40
C ILE A 214 0.25 26.65 -25.97
#